data_b824b4336aae12fb692232bbd62979ec
#
_entry.id   b824b4336aae12fb692232bbd62979ec
#
_cell.length_a   1.000
_cell.length_b   1.000
_cell.length_c   1.000
_cell.angle_alpha   90.00
_cell.angle_beta   90.00
_cell.angle_gamma   90.00
#
_symmetry.space_group_name_H-M   'P 1'
#
loop_
_entity.id
_entity.type
_entity.pdbx_description
1 polymer ?
#
loop_
_entity_poly.entity_id
_entity_poly.type
_entity_poly.pdbx_seq_one_letter_code
_entity_poly.pdbx_strand_id
1 'polypeptide(L)'
;MGCTTSKPSRTPILISLDGNIGAGKSTLCSALQAAAPELTVLQEPVGDWLTLQNEAGESLLSLFYKDTPRWAYTFQNCAVLTRLIATKKALEEGTTPVIITERSVLTDRYVFADMMYKEGKMSKLEWELYLKWYNAFAKDLPIKGLIYINTSPTLSKERIATRGRVGEESIPLPYLEALEAQHASWFKETSLATLTLSAEDSIDQSIEKIRTFCKQFY
;
A
#
# COMPACT_ATOMS: atom_id res chain seq x y z
N MET A 1 -4.84 20.40 -35.18
CA MET A 1 -4.71 21.24 -33.99
C MET A 1 -4.28 20.35 -32.84
N GLY A 2 -2.99 20.36 -32.51
CA GLY A 2 -2.47 19.53 -31.40
C GLY A 2 -2.81 20.19 -30.08
N CYS A 3 -3.57 19.51 -29.25
CA CYS A 3 -3.82 19.91 -27.88
C CYS A 3 -2.52 19.66 -27.10
N THR A 4 -1.69 20.69 -26.92
CA THR A 4 -0.57 20.65 -25.99
C THR A 4 -1.13 20.71 -24.59
N THR A 5 -1.32 19.56 -23.95
CA THR A 5 -1.52 19.50 -22.51
C THR A 5 -0.25 20.01 -21.84
N SER A 6 -0.29 21.24 -21.35
CA SER A 6 0.80 21.80 -20.53
C SER A 6 1.00 20.90 -19.32
N LYS A 7 2.23 20.37 -19.13
CA LYS A 7 2.61 19.68 -17.89
C LYS A 7 2.27 20.58 -16.69
N PRO A 8 1.67 20.02 -15.62
CA PRO A 8 1.41 20.81 -14.42
C PRO A 8 2.72 21.44 -13.91
N SER A 9 2.66 22.66 -13.45
CA SER A 9 3.82 23.47 -13.02
C SER A 9 4.49 22.95 -11.72
N ARG A 10 3.92 21.94 -11.08
CA ARG A 10 4.44 21.29 -9.86
C ARG A 10 4.44 19.78 -10.03
N THR A 11 5.49 19.14 -9.50
CA THR A 11 5.54 17.68 -9.39
C THR A 11 4.40 17.19 -8.48
N PRO A 12 3.59 16.20 -8.92
CA PRO A 12 2.56 15.63 -8.06
C PRO A 12 3.13 15.13 -6.74
N ILE A 13 2.34 15.21 -5.68
CA ILE A 13 2.68 14.59 -4.41
C ILE A 13 1.95 13.27 -4.24
N LEU A 14 2.48 12.42 -3.37
CA LEU A 14 1.90 11.14 -3.03
C LEU A 14 1.27 11.18 -1.63
N ILE A 15 0.11 10.55 -1.49
CA ILE A 15 -0.53 10.25 -0.21
C ILE A 15 -0.77 8.76 -0.16
N SER A 16 -0.27 8.09 0.87
CA SER A 16 -0.44 6.65 1.06
C SER A 16 -1.75 6.37 1.80
N LEU A 17 -2.58 5.47 1.27
CA LEU A 17 -3.78 4.95 1.93
C LEU A 17 -3.45 3.59 2.53
N ASP A 18 -3.33 3.53 3.84
CA ASP A 18 -2.84 2.39 4.59
C ASP A 18 -3.92 1.75 5.46
N GLY A 19 -3.62 0.60 5.99
CA GLY A 19 -4.48 -0.20 6.86
C GLY A 19 -4.27 -1.69 6.67
N ASN A 20 -4.85 -2.48 7.55
CA ASN A 20 -4.69 -3.94 7.56
C ASN A 20 -5.17 -4.59 6.24
N ILE A 21 -4.81 -5.85 6.02
CA ILE A 21 -5.43 -6.68 4.97
C ILE A 21 -6.90 -6.81 5.31
N GLY A 22 -7.80 -6.64 4.35
CA GLY A 22 -9.25 -6.63 4.61
C GLY A 22 -9.82 -5.33 5.19
N ALA A 23 -9.02 -4.27 5.38
CA ALA A 23 -9.51 -2.99 5.94
C ALA A 23 -10.47 -2.20 5.02
N GLY A 24 -10.61 -2.58 3.76
CA GLY A 24 -11.50 -1.88 2.81
C GLY A 24 -10.80 -0.87 1.89
N LYS A 25 -9.46 -0.84 1.88
CA LYS A 25 -8.67 0.10 1.06
C LYS A 25 -9.05 0.08 -0.43
N SER A 26 -9.06 -1.09 -1.06
CA SER A 26 -9.34 -1.22 -2.49
C SER A 26 -10.77 -0.74 -2.85
N THR A 27 -11.74 -0.99 -1.96
CA THR A 27 -13.11 -0.49 -2.11
C THR A 27 -13.14 1.04 -2.07
N LEU A 28 -12.44 1.63 -1.10
CA LEU A 28 -12.34 3.08 -0.96
C LEU A 28 -11.56 3.71 -2.14
N CYS A 29 -10.49 3.08 -2.61
CA CYS A 29 -9.76 3.52 -3.81
C CYS A 29 -10.67 3.55 -5.04
N SER A 30 -11.46 2.50 -5.26
CA SER A 30 -12.41 2.46 -6.39
C SER A 30 -13.47 3.54 -6.28
N ALA A 31 -14.00 3.78 -5.09
CA ALA A 31 -14.96 4.84 -4.84
C ALA A 31 -14.38 6.25 -5.02
N LEU A 32 -13.14 6.48 -4.54
CA LEU A 32 -12.42 7.73 -4.76
C LEU A 32 -12.18 8.01 -6.25
N GLN A 33 -11.76 7.00 -7.01
CA GLN A 33 -11.54 7.14 -8.46
C GLN A 33 -12.80 7.56 -9.19
N ALA A 34 -13.97 7.08 -8.76
CA ALA A 34 -15.25 7.42 -9.35
C ALA A 34 -15.75 8.81 -8.91
N ALA A 35 -15.55 9.19 -7.65
CA ALA A 35 -16.17 10.37 -7.04
C ALA A 35 -15.25 11.61 -7.01
N ALA A 36 -13.93 11.45 -7.15
CA ALA A 36 -12.92 12.51 -6.98
C ALA A 36 -11.99 12.62 -8.20
N PRO A 37 -12.45 13.08 -9.37
CA PRO A 37 -11.64 13.15 -10.59
C PRO A 37 -10.46 14.13 -10.49
N GLU A 38 -10.43 14.98 -9.49
CA GLU A 38 -9.32 15.86 -9.15
C GLU A 38 -8.11 15.11 -8.53
N LEU A 39 -8.30 13.85 -8.15
CA LEU A 39 -7.27 12.99 -7.59
C LEU A 39 -6.93 11.85 -8.56
N THR A 40 -5.65 11.51 -8.67
CA THR A 40 -5.25 10.24 -9.27
C THR A 40 -5.21 9.17 -8.18
N VAL A 41 -5.77 7.99 -8.44
CA VAL A 41 -5.79 6.88 -7.48
C VAL A 41 -5.07 5.68 -8.08
N LEU A 42 -4.05 5.18 -7.39
CA LEU A 42 -3.33 3.95 -7.75
C LEU A 42 -3.71 2.83 -6.81
N GLN A 43 -4.30 1.79 -7.35
CA GLN A 43 -4.57 0.56 -6.61
C GLN A 43 -3.30 -0.27 -6.43
N GLU A 44 -3.30 -1.15 -5.45
CA GLU A 44 -2.23 -2.10 -5.20
C GLU A 44 -2.04 -3.05 -6.40
N PRO A 45 -0.81 -3.30 -6.87
CA PRO A 45 -0.54 -4.10 -8.08
C PRO A 45 -0.63 -5.60 -7.81
N VAL A 46 -1.72 -6.05 -7.20
CA VAL A 46 -1.94 -7.47 -6.84
C VAL A 46 -1.96 -8.37 -8.08
N GLY A 47 -2.41 -7.84 -9.22
CA GLY A 47 -2.38 -8.56 -10.49
C GLY A 47 -0.99 -9.06 -10.84
N ASP A 48 0.04 -8.24 -10.66
CA ASP A 48 1.43 -8.61 -10.93
C ASP A 48 1.89 -9.77 -10.03
N TRP A 49 1.46 -9.78 -8.76
CA TRP A 49 1.83 -10.82 -7.80
C TRP A 49 1.14 -12.15 -8.05
N LEU A 50 -0.03 -12.11 -8.68
CA LEU A 50 -0.79 -13.30 -9.07
C LEU A 50 -0.31 -13.88 -10.41
N THR A 51 0.23 -13.06 -11.31
CA THR A 51 0.74 -13.50 -12.62
C THR A 51 2.17 -14.05 -12.55
N LEU A 52 2.96 -13.65 -11.54
CA LEU A 52 4.27 -14.23 -11.27
C LEU A 52 4.07 -15.61 -10.63
N GLN A 53 4.35 -16.68 -11.38
CA GLN A 53 4.09 -18.05 -10.98
C GLN A 53 5.36 -18.90 -11.06
N ASN A 54 5.43 -19.93 -10.21
CA ASN A 54 6.44 -20.99 -10.32
C ASN A 54 6.06 -21.99 -11.42
N GLU A 55 6.90 -23.00 -11.64
CA GLU A 55 6.67 -24.05 -12.64
C GLU A 55 5.40 -24.88 -12.39
N ALA A 56 4.92 -24.93 -11.16
CA ALA A 56 3.68 -25.60 -10.75
C ALA A 56 2.42 -24.73 -10.91
N GLY A 57 2.57 -23.47 -11.40
CA GLY A 57 1.45 -22.53 -11.54
C GLY A 57 1.00 -21.85 -10.24
N GLU A 58 1.74 -22.01 -9.14
CA GLU A 58 1.45 -21.30 -7.90
C GLU A 58 1.96 -19.87 -7.96
N SER A 59 1.09 -18.89 -7.65
CA SER A 59 1.47 -17.47 -7.67
C SER A 59 2.41 -17.11 -6.52
N LEU A 60 3.23 -16.06 -6.73
CA LEU A 60 4.15 -15.56 -5.73
C LEU A 60 3.41 -15.14 -4.44
N LEU A 61 2.21 -14.58 -4.55
CA LEU A 61 1.38 -14.24 -3.40
C LEU A 61 0.96 -15.49 -2.62
N SER A 62 0.51 -16.54 -3.31
CA SER A 62 0.14 -17.83 -2.68
C SER A 62 1.34 -18.49 -2.02
N LEU A 63 2.49 -18.50 -2.69
CA LEU A 63 3.74 -19.04 -2.15
C LEU A 63 4.18 -18.30 -0.87
N PHE A 64 4.05 -16.98 -0.86
CA PHE A 64 4.36 -16.17 0.32
C PHE A 64 3.52 -16.54 1.54
N TYR A 65 2.20 -16.69 1.38
CA TYR A 65 1.36 -17.07 2.52
C TYR A 65 1.53 -18.54 2.93
N LYS A 66 1.85 -19.42 1.97
CA LYS A 66 2.06 -20.86 2.23
C LYS A 66 3.35 -21.13 3.00
N ASP A 67 4.43 -20.43 2.67
CA ASP A 67 5.76 -20.57 3.31
C ASP A 67 6.42 -19.18 3.40
N THR A 68 5.93 -18.38 4.34
CA THR A 68 6.41 -17.00 4.53
C THR A 68 7.93 -16.94 4.78
N PRO A 69 8.56 -17.80 5.63
CA PRO A 69 10.00 -17.76 5.83
C PRO A 69 10.81 -17.93 4.54
N ARG A 70 10.36 -18.80 3.63
CA ARG A 70 11.04 -19.01 2.35
C ARG A 70 10.85 -17.86 1.38
N TRP A 71 9.68 -17.23 1.37
CA TRP A 71 9.27 -16.31 0.32
C TRP A 71 9.22 -14.84 0.75
N ALA A 72 9.42 -14.53 2.04
CA ALA A 72 9.33 -13.16 2.55
C ALA A 72 10.21 -12.18 1.77
N TYR A 73 11.49 -12.46 1.64
CA TYR A 73 12.42 -11.58 0.92
C TYR A 73 12.02 -11.41 -0.55
N THR A 74 11.71 -12.51 -1.24
CA THR A 74 11.32 -12.48 -2.66
C THR A 74 10.04 -11.67 -2.85
N PHE A 75 9.01 -11.91 -2.01
CA PHE A 75 7.75 -11.21 -2.10
C PHE A 75 7.88 -9.72 -1.77
N GLN A 76 8.62 -9.35 -0.72
CA GLN A 76 8.81 -7.94 -0.35
C GLN A 76 9.57 -7.15 -1.42
N ASN A 77 10.55 -7.76 -2.11
CA ASN A 77 11.20 -7.12 -3.25
C ASN A 77 10.25 -6.96 -4.45
N CYS A 78 9.41 -7.95 -4.72
CA CYS A 78 8.40 -7.86 -5.78
C CYS A 78 7.39 -6.75 -5.46
N ALA A 79 6.88 -6.69 -4.23
CA ALA A 79 5.90 -5.70 -3.80
C ALA A 79 6.45 -4.26 -3.94
N VAL A 80 7.64 -3.99 -3.42
CA VAL A 80 8.24 -2.64 -3.52
C VAL A 80 8.57 -2.28 -4.97
N LEU A 81 9.03 -3.23 -5.79
CA LEU A 81 9.38 -2.99 -7.19
C LEU A 81 8.15 -2.64 -8.03
N THR A 82 7.11 -3.47 -7.97
CA THR A 82 5.89 -3.26 -8.76
C THR A 82 5.17 -1.97 -8.36
N ARG A 83 5.12 -1.66 -7.07
CA ARG A 83 4.58 -0.41 -6.55
C ARG A 83 5.41 0.81 -7.00
N LEU A 84 6.74 0.69 -6.98
CA LEU A 84 7.64 1.74 -7.42
C LEU A 84 7.46 2.04 -8.92
N ILE A 85 7.33 1.01 -9.76
CA ILE A 85 7.08 1.15 -11.21
C ILE A 85 5.76 1.91 -11.43
N ALA A 86 4.67 1.47 -10.81
CA ALA A 86 3.36 2.11 -10.94
C ALA A 86 3.39 3.58 -10.45
N THR A 87 4.04 3.83 -9.32
CA THR A 87 4.17 5.18 -8.74
C THR A 87 4.98 6.11 -9.62
N LYS A 88 6.14 5.67 -10.13
CA LYS A 88 6.98 6.48 -11.03
C LYS A 88 6.25 6.83 -12.31
N LYS A 89 5.57 5.86 -12.91
CA LYS A 89 4.74 6.10 -14.10
C LYS A 89 3.70 7.18 -13.85
N ALA A 90 2.95 7.10 -12.77
CA ALA A 90 1.93 8.09 -12.44
C ALA A 90 2.51 9.49 -12.15
N LEU A 91 3.68 9.58 -11.52
CA LEU A 91 4.39 10.85 -11.31
C LEU A 91 4.85 11.47 -12.63
N GLU A 92 5.29 10.66 -13.60
CA GLU A 92 5.70 11.12 -14.94
C GLU A 92 4.51 11.60 -15.76
N GLU A 93 3.36 10.94 -15.67
CA GLU A 93 2.11 11.31 -16.34
C GLU A 93 1.55 12.62 -15.79
N GLY A 94 1.67 12.87 -14.49
CA GLY A 94 1.42 14.16 -13.84
C GLY A 94 0.05 14.78 -14.12
N THR A 95 -1.01 13.99 -14.14
CA THR A 95 -2.35 14.44 -14.53
C THR A 95 -3.07 15.25 -13.44
N THR A 96 -2.73 15.02 -12.18
CA THR A 96 -3.34 15.69 -11.02
C THR A 96 -2.26 16.09 -10.01
N PRO A 97 -2.49 17.11 -9.16
CA PRO A 97 -1.50 17.55 -8.16
C PRO A 97 -1.29 16.55 -7.03
N VAL A 98 -2.26 15.69 -6.77
CA VAL A 98 -2.21 14.66 -5.72
C VAL A 98 -2.52 13.28 -6.29
N ILE A 99 -1.68 12.34 -5.94
CA ILE A 99 -1.85 10.92 -6.25
C ILE A 99 -2.04 10.17 -4.94
N ILE A 100 -3.16 9.48 -4.78
CA ILE A 100 -3.41 8.58 -3.67
C ILE A 100 -3.00 7.17 -4.09
N THR A 101 -2.17 6.51 -3.30
CA THR A 101 -1.72 5.14 -3.56
C THR A 101 -2.32 4.19 -2.52
N GLU A 102 -2.89 3.06 -2.96
CA GLU A 102 -3.23 1.97 -2.04
C GLU A 102 -1.92 1.35 -1.54
N ARG A 103 -1.54 1.71 -0.31
CA ARG A 103 -0.21 1.55 0.28
C ARG A 103 0.89 2.27 -0.50
N SER A 104 2.06 2.32 0.06
CA SER A 104 3.22 2.92 -0.57
C SER A 104 4.48 2.12 -0.26
N VAL A 105 5.59 2.54 -0.85
CA VAL A 105 6.91 1.98 -0.51
C VAL A 105 7.29 2.19 0.97
N LEU A 106 6.66 3.16 1.65
CA LEU A 106 6.82 3.34 3.10
C LEU A 106 6.14 2.21 3.85
N THR A 107 4.93 1.81 3.43
CA THR A 107 4.21 0.67 3.99
C THR A 107 5.01 -0.62 3.81
N ASP A 108 5.55 -0.84 2.61
CA ASP A 108 6.40 -2.00 2.34
C ASP A 108 7.60 -2.03 3.28
N ARG A 109 8.25 -0.86 3.49
CA ARG A 109 9.46 -0.73 4.32
C ARG A 109 9.19 -0.82 5.82
N TYR A 110 8.23 -0.03 6.33
CA TYR A 110 8.04 0.18 7.77
C TYR A 110 7.02 -0.76 8.40
N VAL A 111 6.18 -1.39 7.59
CA VAL A 111 5.18 -2.35 8.07
C VAL A 111 5.58 -3.77 7.69
N PHE A 112 5.53 -4.12 6.41
CA PHE A 112 5.68 -5.52 5.99
C PHE A 112 7.12 -6.04 6.09
N ALA A 113 8.08 -5.39 5.46
CA ALA A 113 9.46 -5.89 5.45
C ALA A 113 10.11 -5.80 6.84
N ASP A 114 9.84 -4.74 7.59
CA ASP A 114 10.33 -4.59 8.97
C ASP A 114 9.78 -5.68 9.90
N MET A 115 8.47 -5.99 9.77
CA MET A 115 7.84 -7.08 10.52
C MET A 115 8.46 -8.43 10.13
N MET A 116 8.64 -8.71 8.83
CA MET A 116 9.27 -9.96 8.38
C MET A 116 10.69 -10.13 8.94
N TYR A 117 11.47 -9.05 8.98
CA TYR A 117 12.81 -9.07 9.57
C TYR A 117 12.77 -9.29 11.09
N LYS A 118 11.93 -8.55 11.81
CA LYS A 118 11.80 -8.68 13.28
C LYS A 118 11.33 -10.06 13.72
N GLU A 119 10.49 -10.70 12.91
CA GLU A 119 10.01 -12.07 13.15
C GLU A 119 10.98 -13.16 12.65
N GLY A 120 12.18 -12.80 12.18
CA GLY A 120 13.18 -13.74 11.69
C GLY A 120 12.83 -14.45 10.37
N LYS A 121 11.83 -13.95 9.64
CA LYS A 121 11.41 -14.45 8.31
C LYS A 121 12.25 -13.89 7.17
N MET A 122 13.09 -12.88 7.44
CA MET A 122 14.13 -12.38 6.57
C MET A 122 15.45 -12.41 7.34
N SER A 123 16.51 -12.93 6.73
CA SER A 123 17.86 -12.91 7.31
C SER A 123 18.40 -11.48 7.35
N LYS A 124 19.44 -11.25 8.18
CA LYS A 124 20.12 -9.95 8.24
C LYS A 124 20.65 -9.52 6.88
N LEU A 125 21.20 -10.44 6.09
CA LEU A 125 21.73 -10.14 4.76
C LEU A 125 20.65 -9.72 3.78
N GLU A 126 19.51 -10.41 3.76
CA GLU A 126 18.36 -10.07 2.92
C GLU A 126 17.78 -8.70 3.30
N TRP A 127 17.68 -8.43 4.62
CA TRP A 127 17.24 -7.14 5.13
C TRP A 127 18.16 -5.99 4.71
N GLU A 128 19.47 -6.14 4.86
CA GLU A 128 20.45 -5.13 4.44
C GLU A 128 20.40 -4.88 2.93
N LEU A 129 20.19 -5.94 2.13
CA LEU A 129 20.03 -5.80 0.68
C LEU A 129 18.71 -5.11 0.31
N TYR A 130 17.61 -5.47 0.98
CA TYR A 130 16.32 -4.79 0.83
C TYR A 130 16.46 -3.28 1.12
N LEU A 131 17.15 -2.91 2.19
CA LEU A 131 17.40 -1.50 2.53
C LEU A 131 18.24 -0.77 1.47
N LYS A 132 19.21 -1.43 0.85
CA LYS A 132 19.99 -0.85 -0.26
C LYS A 132 19.09 -0.50 -1.45
N TRP A 133 18.21 -1.42 -1.84
CA TRP A 133 17.22 -1.19 -2.90
C TRP A 133 16.27 -0.04 -2.55
N TYR A 134 15.70 -0.07 -1.36
CA TYR A 134 14.79 0.98 -0.90
C TYR A 134 15.49 2.36 -0.91
N ASN A 135 16.69 2.46 -0.34
CA ASN A 135 17.43 3.71 -0.27
C ASN A 135 17.85 4.23 -1.65
N ALA A 136 18.15 3.36 -2.59
CA ALA A 136 18.57 3.76 -3.93
C ALA A 136 17.42 4.26 -4.81
N PHE A 137 16.20 3.70 -4.66
CA PHE A 137 15.15 3.88 -5.65
C PHE A 137 13.82 4.41 -5.10
N ALA A 138 13.56 4.30 -3.80
CA ALA A 138 12.25 4.55 -3.22
C ALA A 138 12.20 5.68 -2.17
N LYS A 139 13.29 5.92 -1.44
CA LYS A 139 13.30 6.85 -0.29
C LYS A 139 12.94 8.31 -0.62
N ASP A 140 13.25 8.74 -1.84
CA ASP A 140 13.09 10.14 -2.26
C ASP A 140 11.76 10.41 -2.99
N LEU A 141 10.83 9.44 -2.97
CA LEU A 141 9.49 9.66 -3.50
C LEU A 141 8.76 10.77 -2.71
N PRO A 142 7.99 11.65 -3.37
CA PRO A 142 7.36 12.81 -2.75
C PRO A 142 6.13 12.45 -1.93
N ILE A 143 6.24 11.48 -1.01
CA ILE A 143 5.16 11.09 -0.09
C ILE A 143 5.05 12.16 1.00
N LYS A 144 3.89 12.82 1.10
CA LYS A 144 3.64 13.95 2.01
C LYS A 144 2.60 13.68 3.06
N GLY A 145 1.78 12.64 2.89
CA GLY A 145 0.73 12.31 3.84
C GLY A 145 0.41 10.82 3.88
N LEU A 146 -0.14 10.40 5.00
CA LEU A 146 -0.59 9.03 5.24
C LEU A 146 -2.04 9.04 5.69
N ILE A 147 -2.85 8.16 5.13
CA ILE A 147 -4.23 7.93 5.53
C ILE A 147 -4.32 6.51 6.08
N TYR A 148 -4.84 6.35 7.28
CA TYR A 148 -4.98 5.05 7.94
C TYR A 148 -6.45 4.68 8.09
N ILE A 149 -6.84 3.52 7.55
CA ILE A 149 -8.15 2.94 7.84
C ILE A 149 -7.99 2.05 9.08
N ASN A 150 -8.49 2.57 10.21
CA ASN A 150 -8.47 1.86 11.48
C ASN A 150 -9.57 0.78 11.49
N THR A 151 -9.17 -0.48 11.37
CA THR A 151 -10.07 -1.63 11.30
C THR A 151 -9.53 -2.73 12.21
N SER A 152 -10.39 -3.28 13.08
CA SER A 152 -9.97 -4.37 13.96
C SER A 152 -9.49 -5.60 13.17
N PRO A 153 -8.52 -6.37 13.71
CA PRO A 153 -8.05 -7.60 13.08
C PRO A 153 -9.18 -8.62 12.86
N THR A 154 -10.13 -8.71 13.79
CA THR A 154 -11.30 -9.59 13.67
C THR A 154 -12.16 -9.22 12.47
N LEU A 155 -12.56 -7.94 12.34
CA LEU A 155 -13.34 -7.47 11.20
C LEU A 155 -12.55 -7.62 9.87
N SER A 156 -11.25 -7.40 9.91
CA SER A 156 -10.36 -7.63 8.78
C SER A 156 -10.38 -9.09 8.33
N LYS A 157 -10.34 -10.05 9.29
CA LYS A 157 -10.40 -11.48 9.01
C LYS A 157 -11.74 -11.90 8.39
N GLU A 158 -12.85 -11.39 8.90
CA GLU A 158 -14.18 -11.62 8.33
C GLU A 158 -14.29 -11.13 6.88
N ARG A 159 -13.78 -9.92 6.61
CA ARG A 159 -13.77 -9.34 5.27
C ARG A 159 -12.87 -10.10 4.29
N ILE A 160 -11.72 -10.63 4.75
CA ILE A 160 -10.85 -11.50 3.96
C ILE A 160 -11.58 -12.77 3.56
N ALA A 161 -12.28 -13.43 4.51
CA ALA A 161 -13.05 -14.63 4.24
C ALA A 161 -14.18 -14.39 3.23
N THR A 162 -14.90 -13.27 3.35
CA THR A 162 -15.97 -12.88 2.41
C THR A 162 -15.43 -12.58 1.01
N ARG A 163 -14.24 -11.94 0.91
CA ARG A 163 -13.62 -11.59 -0.36
C ARG A 163 -13.13 -12.81 -1.14
N GLY A 164 -12.67 -13.86 -0.47
CA GLY A 164 -12.27 -15.14 -1.08
C GLY A 164 -11.11 -15.03 -2.07
N ARG A 165 -10.13 -14.14 -1.85
CA ARG A 165 -8.96 -14.03 -2.73
C ARG A 165 -8.04 -15.22 -2.54
N VAL A 166 -7.70 -15.90 -3.65
CA VAL A 166 -6.81 -17.07 -3.66
C VAL A 166 -5.47 -16.74 -2.97
N GLY A 167 -5.09 -17.59 -1.99
CA GLY A 167 -3.87 -17.45 -1.21
C GLY A 167 -4.04 -16.69 0.11
N GLU A 168 -5.13 -15.95 0.30
CA GLU A 168 -5.37 -15.19 1.54
C GLU A 168 -6.21 -15.98 2.58
N GLU A 169 -6.80 -17.09 2.21
CA GLU A 169 -7.68 -17.90 3.06
C GLU A 169 -6.94 -18.39 4.33
N SER A 170 -5.62 -18.61 4.19
CA SER A 170 -4.77 -19.13 5.27
C SER A 170 -4.24 -18.05 6.22
N ILE A 171 -4.48 -16.75 5.97
CA ILE A 171 -3.96 -15.66 6.82
C ILE A 171 -4.52 -15.82 8.25
N PRO A 172 -3.66 -16.11 9.25
CA PRO A 172 -4.12 -16.32 10.61
C PRO A 172 -4.40 -14.99 11.33
N LEU A 173 -5.31 -14.99 12.30
CA LEU A 173 -5.64 -13.79 13.08
C LEU A 173 -4.41 -13.16 13.76
N PRO A 174 -3.47 -13.91 14.37
CA PRO A 174 -2.27 -13.33 14.96
C PRO A 174 -1.40 -12.54 13.98
N TYR A 175 -1.39 -12.92 12.70
CA TYR A 175 -0.68 -12.15 11.66
C TYR A 175 -1.33 -10.78 11.42
N LEU A 176 -2.66 -10.71 11.41
CA LEU A 176 -3.41 -9.45 11.28
C LEU A 176 -3.23 -8.56 12.53
N GLU A 177 -3.16 -9.17 13.73
CA GLU A 177 -2.86 -8.47 14.98
C GLU A 177 -1.45 -7.87 14.96
N ALA A 178 -0.45 -8.63 14.50
CA ALA A 178 0.93 -8.14 14.33
C ALA A 178 1.00 -7.01 13.30
N LEU A 179 0.29 -7.11 12.18
CA LEU A 179 0.22 -6.05 11.17
C LEU A 179 -0.43 -4.78 11.71
N GLU A 180 -1.51 -4.89 12.49
CA GLU A 180 -2.14 -3.73 13.12
C GLU A 180 -1.18 -3.04 14.09
N ALA A 181 -0.52 -3.80 14.97
CA ALA A 181 0.45 -3.27 15.91
C ALA A 181 1.61 -2.56 15.20
N GLN A 182 2.10 -3.12 14.08
CA GLN A 182 3.16 -2.53 13.28
C GLN A 182 2.71 -1.22 12.60
N HIS A 183 1.49 -1.17 12.04
CA HIS A 183 0.92 0.07 11.51
C HIS A 183 0.79 1.13 12.62
N ALA A 184 0.22 0.78 13.77
CA ALA A 184 0.04 1.70 14.88
C ALA A 184 1.37 2.29 15.38
N SER A 185 2.42 1.47 15.50
CA SER A 185 3.77 1.93 15.85
C SER A 185 4.30 2.92 14.82
N TRP A 186 4.25 2.56 13.53
CA TRP A 186 4.74 3.42 12.45
C TRP A 186 3.98 4.76 12.38
N PHE A 187 2.64 4.73 12.47
CA PHE A 187 1.84 5.95 12.44
C PHE A 187 2.07 6.86 13.66
N LYS A 188 2.45 6.31 14.79
CA LYS A 188 2.83 7.08 16.00
C LYS A 188 4.19 7.77 15.84
N GLU A 189 5.11 7.15 15.11
CA GLU A 189 6.50 7.62 14.97
C GLU A 189 6.72 8.52 13.75
N THR A 190 5.82 8.51 12.79
CA THR A 190 5.97 9.28 11.55
C THR A 190 5.86 10.78 11.79
N SER A 191 6.68 11.57 11.06
CA SER A 191 6.58 13.03 11.00
C SER A 191 5.69 13.54 9.87
N LEU A 192 5.16 12.63 9.03
CA LEU A 192 4.27 13.01 7.94
C LEU A 192 2.89 13.41 8.48
N ALA A 193 2.16 14.25 7.73
CA ALA A 193 0.77 14.51 8.03
C ALA A 193 -0.06 13.23 7.97
N THR A 194 -0.94 13.00 8.94
CA THR A 194 -1.75 11.78 9.03
C THR A 194 -3.24 12.09 9.11
N LEU A 195 -4.05 11.22 8.50
CA LEU A 195 -5.50 11.17 8.66
C LEU A 195 -5.89 9.75 9.08
N THR A 196 -6.68 9.62 10.14
CA THR A 196 -7.27 8.33 10.53
C THR A 196 -8.74 8.29 10.16
N LEU A 197 -9.14 7.25 9.42
CA LEU A 197 -10.53 6.93 9.08
C LEU A 197 -11.02 5.79 9.96
N SER A 198 -12.26 5.84 10.41
CA SER A 198 -12.90 4.72 11.08
C SER A 198 -13.40 3.70 10.06
N ALA A 199 -13.31 2.41 10.39
CA ALA A 199 -13.98 1.35 9.62
C ALA A 199 -15.51 1.45 9.63
N GLU A 200 -16.08 2.29 10.50
CA GLU A 200 -17.50 2.59 10.62
C GLU A 200 -17.93 3.80 9.78
N ASP A 201 -16.98 4.59 9.29
CA ASP A 201 -17.30 5.70 8.39
C ASP A 201 -17.94 5.16 7.10
N SER A 202 -18.98 5.85 6.62
CA SER A 202 -19.47 5.56 5.27
C SER A 202 -18.42 5.90 4.22
N ILE A 203 -18.55 5.33 3.02
CA ILE A 203 -17.65 5.62 1.91
C ILE A 203 -17.65 7.12 1.61
N ASP A 204 -18.83 7.77 1.58
CA ASP A 204 -18.96 9.20 1.29
C ASP A 204 -18.29 10.07 2.37
N GLN A 205 -18.45 9.71 3.66
CA GLN A 205 -17.78 10.38 4.77
C GLN A 205 -16.25 10.25 4.65
N SER A 206 -15.76 9.06 4.29
CA SER A 206 -14.34 8.81 4.08
C SER A 206 -13.78 9.63 2.92
N ILE A 207 -14.51 9.70 1.79
CA ILE A 207 -14.12 10.51 0.63
C ILE A 207 -14.03 11.99 1.00
N GLU A 208 -14.99 12.54 1.73
CA GLU A 208 -15.00 13.96 2.11
C GLU A 208 -13.84 14.28 3.09
N LYS A 209 -13.58 13.39 4.05
CA LYS A 209 -12.41 13.51 4.94
C LYS A 209 -11.10 13.52 4.15
N ILE A 210 -10.96 12.61 3.16
CA ILE A 210 -9.78 12.52 2.30
C ILE A 210 -9.62 13.78 1.45
N ARG A 211 -10.69 14.27 0.82
CA ARG A 211 -10.66 15.52 0.05
C ARG A 211 -10.19 16.70 0.91
N THR A 212 -10.73 16.80 2.11
CA THR A 212 -10.34 17.84 3.07
C THR A 212 -8.88 17.71 3.47
N PHE A 213 -8.43 16.50 3.74
CA PHE A 213 -7.02 16.23 4.04
C PHE A 213 -6.09 16.57 2.88
N CYS A 214 -6.48 16.28 1.64
CA CYS A 214 -5.67 16.59 0.46
C CYS A 214 -5.50 18.10 0.23
N LYS A 215 -6.48 18.94 0.61
CA LYS A 215 -6.44 20.40 0.39
C LYS A 215 -5.25 21.10 1.04
N GLN A 216 -4.66 20.54 2.09
CA GLN A 216 -3.47 21.12 2.73
C GLN A 216 -2.18 21.03 1.89
N PHE A 217 -2.20 20.30 0.78
CA PHE A 217 -1.03 20.03 -0.05
C PHE A 217 -1.07 20.72 -1.42
N TYR A 218 -2.11 21.51 -1.71
CA TYR A 218 -2.26 22.27 -2.95
C TYR A 218 -1.54 23.61 -2.93
#